data_94da8e8aee1e3984056a1209835375d9
#
_entry.id   94da8e8aee1e3984056a1209835375d9
#
_cell.length_a   1.000
_cell.length_b   1.000
_cell.length_c   1.000
_cell.angle_alpha   90.00
_cell.angle_beta   90.00
_cell.angle_gamma   90.00
#
_symmetry.space_group_name_H-M   'P 1'
#
loop_
_entity.id
_entity.type
_entity.pdbx_description
1 polymer ?
#
loop_
_entity_poly.entity_id
_entity_poly.type
_entity_poly.pdbx_seq_one_letter_code
_entity_poly.pdbx_strand_id
1 'polypeptide(L)'
;VDFIVNNLKPAIDKAYRTETAANHTAIMGSSMGGLISHYAGLKYPKVFGKVGVFSPSFWYADAIFNFTEMRADSKHVKMYYVIGDQEGDGMVQNTESIVEIMKKNGFPKKNLFLKVVPNGTHSESLWRTEFEEAISWLFF
;
A
#
# COMPACT_ATOMS: atom_id res chain seq x y z
N VAL A 1 10.58 5.67 -7.07
CA VAL A 1 10.70 4.31 -6.51
C VAL A 1 11.99 3.64 -6.92
N ASP A 2 12.42 3.78 -8.16
CA ASP A 2 13.62 3.10 -8.71
C ASP A 2 14.89 3.41 -7.91
N PHE A 3 15.07 4.68 -7.46
CA PHE A 3 16.14 5.04 -6.55
C PHE A 3 16.09 4.28 -5.21
N ILE A 4 14.90 4.11 -4.64
CA ILE A 4 14.75 3.35 -3.38
C ILE A 4 15.18 1.90 -3.57
N VAL A 5 14.74 1.29 -4.67
CA VAL A 5 14.98 -0.13 -4.96
C VAL A 5 16.44 -0.40 -5.36
N ASN A 6 17.00 0.44 -6.23
CA ASN A 6 18.29 0.16 -6.86
C ASN A 6 19.48 0.79 -6.14
N ASN A 7 19.26 1.80 -5.29
CA ASN A 7 20.32 2.54 -4.62
C ASN A 7 20.17 2.55 -3.10
N LEU A 8 19.06 3.09 -2.57
CA LEU A 8 18.91 3.30 -1.14
C LEU A 8 18.84 1.98 -0.36
N LYS A 9 17.91 1.09 -0.72
CA LYS A 9 17.75 -0.19 -0.01
C LYS A 9 19.05 -1.03 -0.04
N PRO A 10 19.71 -1.24 -1.19
CA PRO A 10 20.99 -1.96 -1.20
C PRO A 10 22.07 -1.32 -0.37
N ALA A 11 22.13 0.01 -0.29
CA ALA A 11 23.10 0.71 0.56
C ALA A 11 22.82 0.49 2.07
N ILE A 12 21.55 0.56 2.45
CA ILE A 12 21.12 0.29 3.84
C ILE A 12 21.37 -1.18 4.21
N ASP A 13 20.99 -2.11 3.34
CA ASP A 13 21.19 -3.55 3.58
C ASP A 13 22.67 -3.93 3.71
N LYS A 14 23.55 -3.21 3.01
CA LYS A 14 25.01 -3.39 3.12
C LYS A 14 25.58 -2.80 4.41
N ALA A 15 25.02 -1.66 4.87
CA ALA A 15 25.57 -0.90 5.99
C ALA A 15 25.04 -1.39 7.36
N TYR A 16 23.87 -2.01 7.39
CA TYR A 16 23.17 -2.36 8.63
C TYR A 16 22.73 -3.82 8.62
N ARG A 17 22.49 -4.37 9.81
CA ARG A 17 21.91 -5.71 9.97
C ARG A 17 20.40 -5.67 9.67
N THR A 18 20.04 -5.85 8.44
CA THR A 18 18.64 -5.85 7.96
C THR A 18 18.19 -7.25 7.58
N GLU A 19 16.87 -7.48 7.68
CA GLU A 19 16.22 -8.62 7.05
C GLU A 19 15.88 -8.24 5.60
N THR A 20 16.68 -8.70 4.64
CA THR A 20 16.64 -8.19 3.25
C THR A 20 15.51 -8.76 2.40
N ALA A 21 14.90 -9.87 2.84
CA ALA A 21 13.85 -10.56 2.09
C ALA A 21 12.57 -9.72 1.97
N ALA A 22 11.86 -9.89 0.85
CA ALA A 22 10.64 -9.12 0.58
C ALA A 22 9.56 -9.26 1.68
N ASN A 23 9.40 -10.45 2.26
CA ASN A 23 8.46 -10.68 3.35
C ASN A 23 8.82 -9.97 4.67
N HIS A 24 10.01 -9.39 4.78
CA HIS A 24 10.48 -8.55 5.88
C HIS A 24 10.64 -7.08 5.50
N THR A 25 10.32 -6.74 4.25
CA THR A 25 10.47 -5.38 3.72
C THR A 25 9.09 -4.79 3.42
N ALA A 26 8.80 -3.65 4.07
CA ALA A 26 7.56 -2.91 3.83
C ALA A 26 7.84 -1.57 3.14
N ILE A 27 6.86 -1.11 2.36
CA ILE A 27 6.72 0.28 1.93
C ILE A 27 5.37 0.80 2.38
N MET A 28 5.34 1.97 3.00
CA MET A 28 4.12 2.56 3.54
C MET A 28 4.11 4.06 3.31
N GLY A 29 2.94 4.62 3.15
CA GLY A 29 2.77 6.06 3.00
C GLY A 29 1.33 6.49 2.99
N SER A 30 1.11 7.79 3.17
CA SER A 30 -0.20 8.44 3.20
C SER A 30 -0.37 9.39 2.02
N SER A 31 -1.61 9.61 1.59
CA SER A 31 -1.95 10.55 0.50
C SER A 31 -1.21 10.16 -0.80
N MET A 32 -0.39 11.04 -1.36
CA MET A 32 0.51 10.71 -2.49
C MET A 32 1.50 9.60 -2.15
N GLY A 33 1.93 9.51 -0.87
CA GLY A 33 2.75 8.40 -0.37
C GLY A 33 1.99 7.07 -0.38
N GLY A 34 0.67 7.08 -0.16
CA GLY A 34 -0.20 5.90 -0.31
C GLY A 34 -0.30 5.44 -1.76
N LEU A 35 -0.52 6.36 -2.69
CA LEU A 35 -0.50 6.09 -4.13
C LEU A 35 0.84 5.44 -4.57
N ILE A 36 1.96 6.05 -4.18
CA ILE A 36 3.28 5.54 -4.58
C ILE A 36 3.65 4.22 -3.89
N SER A 37 3.18 3.98 -2.66
CA SER A 37 3.37 2.72 -1.96
C SER A 37 2.61 1.57 -2.64
N HIS A 38 1.36 1.79 -3.03
CA HIS A 38 0.58 0.85 -3.83
C HIS A 38 1.30 0.50 -5.14
N TYR A 39 1.70 1.52 -5.91
CA TYR A 39 2.45 1.35 -7.16
C TYR A 39 3.73 0.54 -6.95
N ALA A 40 4.51 0.90 -5.92
CA ALA A 40 5.79 0.26 -5.62
C ALA A 40 5.64 -1.23 -5.26
N GLY A 41 4.64 -1.58 -4.46
CA GLY A 41 4.36 -2.96 -4.08
C GLY A 41 4.01 -3.84 -5.28
N LEU A 42 3.22 -3.34 -6.21
CA LEU A 42 2.86 -4.05 -7.42
C LEU A 42 3.98 -4.05 -8.49
N LYS A 43 4.79 -3.00 -8.55
CA LYS A 43 5.92 -2.91 -9.49
C LYS A 43 7.12 -3.75 -9.05
N TYR A 44 7.39 -3.79 -7.75
CA TYR A 44 8.57 -4.43 -7.17
C TYR A 44 8.20 -5.48 -6.09
N PRO A 45 7.35 -6.47 -6.40
CA PRO A 45 6.85 -7.44 -5.43
C PRO A 45 7.95 -8.33 -4.84
N LYS A 46 9.09 -8.45 -5.52
CA LYS A 46 10.28 -9.16 -5.03
C LYS A 46 11.11 -8.35 -4.03
N VAL A 47 10.81 -7.05 -3.88
CA VAL A 47 11.47 -6.14 -2.94
C VAL A 47 10.54 -5.80 -1.78
N PHE A 48 9.30 -5.44 -2.06
CA PHE A 48 8.30 -5.06 -1.07
C PHE A 48 7.24 -6.16 -0.97
N GLY A 49 7.34 -6.99 0.04
CA GLY A 49 6.34 -8.02 0.32
C GLY A 49 5.19 -7.53 1.19
N LYS A 50 5.28 -6.30 1.72
CA LYS A 50 4.31 -5.68 2.62
C LYS A 50 4.10 -4.22 2.24
N VAL A 51 2.82 -3.80 2.15
CA VAL A 51 2.47 -2.47 1.67
C VAL A 51 1.39 -1.86 2.55
N GLY A 52 1.66 -0.68 3.09
CA GLY A 52 0.68 0.14 3.82
C GLY A 52 0.24 1.33 2.98
N VAL A 53 -1.06 1.42 2.73
CA VAL A 53 -1.67 2.42 1.83
C VAL A 53 -2.68 3.23 2.63
N PHE A 54 -2.28 4.41 3.07
CA PHE A 54 -3.08 5.28 3.92
C PHE A 54 -3.68 6.41 3.08
N SER A 55 -5.00 6.53 3.06
CA SER A 55 -5.72 7.63 2.38
C SER A 55 -5.16 7.97 0.99
N PRO A 56 -5.05 6.98 0.08
CA PRO A 56 -4.28 7.15 -1.15
C PRO A 56 -4.93 8.12 -2.12
N SER A 57 -4.11 8.98 -2.73
CA SER A 57 -4.54 9.94 -3.75
C SER A 57 -4.72 9.29 -5.13
N PHE A 58 -5.53 8.23 -5.25
CA PHE A 58 -5.73 7.52 -6.53
C PHE A 58 -6.38 8.40 -7.62
N TRP A 59 -7.11 9.43 -7.21
CA TRP A 59 -7.67 10.45 -8.12
C TRP A 59 -6.61 11.22 -8.91
N TYR A 60 -5.38 11.26 -8.44
CA TYR A 60 -4.30 12.03 -9.06
C TYR A 60 -3.81 11.41 -10.39
N ALA A 61 -3.94 10.10 -10.55
CA ALA A 61 -3.39 9.41 -11.72
C ALA A 61 -4.29 8.23 -12.13
N ASP A 62 -5.20 8.45 -13.07
CA ASP A 62 -6.14 7.42 -13.55
C ASP A 62 -5.44 6.15 -14.07
N ALA A 63 -4.21 6.29 -14.58
CA ALA A 63 -3.40 5.16 -15.04
C ALA A 63 -3.15 4.10 -13.95
N ILE A 64 -3.32 4.45 -12.66
CA ILE A 64 -3.11 3.51 -11.55
C ILE A 64 -4.12 2.35 -11.58
N PHE A 65 -5.35 2.57 -12.03
CA PHE A 65 -6.38 1.54 -12.13
C PHE A 65 -5.99 0.46 -13.13
N ASN A 66 -5.62 0.85 -14.36
CA ASN A 66 -5.13 -0.05 -15.39
C ASN A 66 -3.84 -0.76 -14.97
N PHE A 67 -2.92 -0.03 -14.32
CA PHE A 67 -1.69 -0.62 -13.80
C PHE A 67 -1.98 -1.69 -12.75
N THR A 68 -2.93 -1.43 -11.84
CA THR A 68 -3.36 -2.40 -10.83
C THR A 68 -3.93 -3.66 -11.47
N GLU A 69 -4.78 -3.51 -12.48
CA GLU A 69 -5.35 -4.64 -13.20
C GLU A 69 -4.28 -5.54 -13.84
N MET A 70 -3.29 -4.92 -14.52
CA MET A 70 -2.19 -5.65 -15.16
C MET A 70 -1.22 -6.31 -14.16
N ARG A 71 -1.16 -5.86 -12.90
CA ARG A 71 -0.18 -6.29 -11.90
C ARG A 71 -0.77 -7.03 -10.70
N ALA A 72 -2.05 -7.30 -10.69
CA ALA A 72 -2.73 -8.02 -9.60
C ALA A 72 -2.31 -9.50 -9.46
N ASP A 73 -1.39 -9.97 -10.29
CA ASP A 73 -0.74 -11.29 -10.19
C ASP A 73 0.28 -11.40 -9.04
N SER A 74 0.65 -10.29 -8.42
CA SER A 74 1.63 -10.20 -7.30
C SER A 74 1.07 -10.76 -5.97
N LYS A 75 0.56 -11.99 -6.01
CA LYS A 75 -0.28 -12.62 -4.99
C LYS A 75 0.37 -12.89 -3.63
N HIS A 76 1.69 -12.77 -3.52
CA HIS A 76 2.43 -12.97 -2.27
C HIS A 76 2.61 -11.68 -1.46
N VAL A 77 2.32 -10.52 -2.05
CA VAL A 77 2.39 -9.24 -1.36
C VAL A 77 1.20 -9.09 -0.41
N LYS A 78 1.42 -8.66 0.83
CA LYS A 78 0.34 -8.24 1.74
C LYS A 78 0.08 -6.76 1.58
N MET A 79 -1.17 -6.36 1.39
CA MET A 79 -1.56 -4.97 1.16
C MET A 79 -2.65 -4.54 2.15
N TYR A 80 -2.33 -3.55 2.96
CA TYR A 80 -3.24 -2.94 3.95
C TYR A 80 -3.66 -1.56 3.47
N TYR A 81 -4.96 -1.38 3.29
CA TYR A 81 -5.55 -0.09 2.93
C TYR A 81 -6.34 0.46 4.11
N VAL A 82 -6.19 1.74 4.38
CA VAL A 82 -7.02 2.48 5.32
C VAL A 82 -7.36 3.85 4.77
N ILE A 83 -8.62 4.26 4.99
CA ILE A 83 -9.13 5.54 4.53
C ILE A 83 -10.25 6.01 5.46
N GLY A 84 -10.34 7.31 5.71
CA GLY A 84 -11.46 7.90 6.43
C GLY A 84 -12.66 8.16 5.53
N ASP A 85 -13.88 8.05 6.07
CA ASP A 85 -15.10 8.31 5.31
C ASP A 85 -15.42 9.79 5.12
N GLN A 86 -14.67 10.70 5.78
CA GLN A 86 -14.79 12.16 5.68
C GLN A 86 -13.61 12.81 4.92
N GLU A 87 -12.97 12.08 4.01
CA GLU A 87 -11.79 12.59 3.27
C GLU A 87 -12.13 13.33 1.96
N GLY A 88 -13.41 13.47 1.65
CA GLY A 88 -13.89 14.14 0.45
C GLY A 88 -14.41 13.21 -0.64
N ASP A 89 -14.97 13.81 -1.68
CA ASP A 89 -15.69 13.10 -2.73
C ASP A 89 -14.78 12.13 -3.50
N GLY A 90 -15.26 10.90 -3.67
CA GLY A 90 -14.59 9.89 -4.49
C GLY A 90 -13.39 9.19 -3.84
N MET A 91 -12.88 9.64 -2.70
CA MET A 91 -11.68 9.06 -2.08
C MET A 91 -11.91 7.60 -1.66
N VAL A 92 -13.00 7.34 -0.95
CA VAL A 92 -13.39 5.97 -0.54
C VAL A 92 -13.66 5.11 -1.77
N GLN A 93 -14.48 5.60 -2.71
CA GLN A 93 -14.87 4.87 -3.91
C GLN A 93 -13.67 4.48 -4.78
N ASN A 94 -12.69 5.38 -4.92
CA ASN A 94 -11.46 5.08 -5.66
C ASN A 94 -10.64 3.98 -4.99
N THR A 95 -10.55 4.02 -3.65
CA THR A 95 -9.83 3.00 -2.87
C THR A 95 -10.53 1.65 -2.95
N GLU A 96 -11.85 1.63 -2.80
CA GLU A 96 -12.67 0.42 -2.95
C GLU A 96 -12.54 -0.16 -4.37
N SER A 97 -12.56 0.68 -5.41
CA SER A 97 -12.40 0.27 -6.81
C SER A 97 -11.06 -0.43 -7.05
N ILE A 98 -9.97 0.09 -6.51
CA ILE A 98 -8.63 -0.55 -6.58
C ILE A 98 -8.67 -1.93 -5.90
N VAL A 99 -9.24 -2.02 -4.71
CA VAL A 99 -9.35 -3.28 -3.96
C VAL A 99 -10.21 -4.30 -4.73
N GLU A 100 -11.31 -3.87 -5.35
CA GLU A 100 -12.16 -4.74 -6.16
C GLU A 100 -11.46 -5.22 -7.44
N ILE A 101 -10.68 -4.35 -8.11
CA ILE A 101 -9.85 -4.76 -9.25
C ILE A 101 -8.88 -5.87 -8.82
N MET A 102 -8.21 -5.72 -7.69
CA MET A 102 -7.29 -6.73 -7.18
C MET A 102 -8.01 -8.05 -6.88
N LYS A 103 -9.18 -8.02 -6.23
CA LYS A 103 -9.98 -9.21 -5.94
C LYS A 103 -10.43 -9.93 -7.22
N LYS A 104 -10.94 -9.19 -8.21
CA LYS A 104 -11.39 -9.74 -9.52
C LYS A 104 -10.26 -10.43 -10.26
N ASN A 105 -9.02 -9.92 -10.15
CA ASN A 105 -7.83 -10.51 -10.75
C ASN A 105 -7.18 -11.62 -9.89
N GLY A 106 -7.88 -12.09 -8.85
CA GLY A 106 -7.50 -13.25 -8.05
C GLY A 106 -6.42 -12.96 -6.99
N PHE A 107 -6.29 -11.71 -6.55
CA PHE A 107 -5.44 -11.38 -5.40
C PHE A 107 -5.99 -12.07 -4.14
N PRO A 108 -5.16 -12.78 -3.34
CA PRO A 108 -5.66 -13.56 -2.21
C PRO A 108 -6.29 -12.68 -1.14
N LYS A 109 -7.51 -13.01 -0.74
CA LYS A 109 -8.24 -12.28 0.32
C LYS A 109 -7.44 -12.15 1.62
N LYS A 110 -6.68 -13.17 1.99
CA LYS A 110 -5.83 -13.17 3.19
C LYS A 110 -4.67 -12.16 3.13
N ASN A 111 -4.32 -11.69 1.95
CA ASN A 111 -3.24 -10.73 1.69
C ASN A 111 -3.75 -9.33 1.38
N LEU A 112 -5.07 -9.10 1.47
CA LEU A 112 -5.71 -7.86 1.08
C LEU A 112 -6.66 -7.41 2.18
N PHE A 113 -6.40 -6.27 2.79
CA PHE A 113 -7.22 -5.68 3.84
C PHE A 113 -7.63 -4.26 3.47
N LEU A 114 -8.87 -3.91 3.71
CA LEU A 114 -9.38 -2.54 3.57
C LEU A 114 -10.18 -2.17 4.82
N LYS A 115 -9.84 -1.04 5.42
CA LYS A 115 -10.59 -0.41 6.50
C LYS A 115 -11.05 0.98 6.09
N VAL A 116 -12.35 1.21 6.18
CA VAL A 116 -12.94 2.56 6.11
C VAL A 116 -13.23 3.00 7.53
N VAL A 117 -12.59 4.10 7.95
CA VAL A 117 -12.68 4.59 9.34
C VAL A 117 -13.83 5.60 9.47
N PRO A 118 -14.85 5.32 10.29
CA PRO A 118 -15.96 6.25 10.49
C PRO A 118 -15.48 7.58 11.08
N ASN A 119 -15.96 8.68 10.50
CA ASN A 119 -15.57 10.07 10.83
C ASN A 119 -14.08 10.37 10.65
N GLY A 120 -13.34 9.49 9.97
CA GLY A 120 -11.94 9.70 9.64
C GLY A 120 -11.77 10.79 8.58
N THR A 121 -10.82 11.69 8.80
CA THR A 121 -10.48 12.79 7.90
C THR A 121 -9.08 12.58 7.33
N HIS A 122 -8.77 13.25 6.22
CA HIS A 122 -7.45 13.21 5.57
C HIS A 122 -6.41 13.92 6.44
N SER A 123 -5.87 13.24 7.44
CA SER A 123 -5.00 13.86 8.45
C SER A 123 -3.97 12.90 9.03
N GLU A 124 -2.86 13.48 9.50
CA GLU A 124 -1.81 12.76 10.22
C GLU A 124 -2.34 12.11 11.51
N SER A 125 -3.39 12.68 12.10
CA SER A 125 -4.04 12.09 13.29
C SER A 125 -4.65 10.74 12.98
N LEU A 126 -5.40 10.62 11.87
CA LEU A 126 -5.94 9.35 11.40
C LEU A 126 -4.82 8.35 11.14
N TRP A 127 -3.83 8.74 10.33
CA TRP A 127 -2.75 7.83 9.93
C TRP A 127 -1.93 7.32 11.11
N ARG A 128 -1.66 8.18 12.09
CA ARG A 128 -0.96 7.79 13.32
C ARG A 128 -1.79 6.78 14.14
N THR A 129 -3.09 6.99 14.25
CA THR A 129 -3.98 6.08 15.00
C THR A 129 -4.05 4.70 14.36
N GLU A 130 -4.10 4.64 13.04
CA GLU A 130 -4.24 3.40 12.28
C GLU A 130 -2.91 2.66 12.02
N PHE A 131 -1.78 3.29 12.33
CA PHE A 131 -0.44 2.76 12.03
C PHE A 131 -0.14 1.45 12.79
N GLU A 132 -0.49 1.36 14.07
CA GLU A 132 -0.23 0.18 14.89
C GLU A 132 -0.97 -1.06 14.36
N GLU A 133 -2.26 -0.90 14.02
CA GLU A 133 -3.05 -1.99 13.43
C GLU A 133 -2.47 -2.42 12.09
N ALA A 134 -2.08 -1.47 11.24
CA ALA A 134 -1.48 -1.77 9.94
C ALA A 134 -0.17 -2.56 10.08
N ILE A 135 0.74 -2.15 10.98
CA ILE A 135 1.98 -2.88 11.25
C ILE A 135 1.70 -4.27 11.79
N SER A 136 0.77 -4.38 12.76
CA SER A 136 0.40 -5.67 13.34
C SER A 136 -0.13 -6.63 12.27
N TRP A 137 -1.05 -6.19 11.43
CA TRP A 137 -1.61 -7.02 10.37
C TRP A 137 -0.58 -7.40 9.29
N LEU A 138 0.31 -6.47 8.93
CA LEU A 138 1.31 -6.72 7.90
C LEU A 138 2.38 -7.71 8.36
N PHE A 139 2.81 -7.67 9.62
CA PHE A 139 3.99 -8.40 10.07
C PHE A 139 3.70 -9.61 10.96
N PHE A 140 2.54 -9.62 11.63
CA PHE A 140 2.14 -10.68 12.57
C PHE A 140 0.81 -11.34 12.19
#